data_4095186b30d65ba08b6aabe7fa16ab35
#
_entry.id   4095186b30d65ba08b6aabe7fa16ab35
#
_cell.length_a   1.000
_cell.length_b   1.000
_cell.length_c   1.000
_cell.angle_alpha   90.00
_cell.angle_beta   90.00
_cell.angle_gamma   90.00
#
_symmetry.space_group_name_H-M   'P 1'
#
loop_
_entity.id
_entity.type
_entity.pdbx_description
1 polymer ?
#
loop_
_entity_poly.entity_id
_entity_poly.type
_entity_poly.pdbx_seq_one_letter_code
_entity_poly.pdbx_strand_id
1 'polypeptide(L)'
;MTTPHFVKRENMIADTEYIQWLSDVKKRFRQSQGRALVKVNAEMLEFYWSIGRDLVMLKAEARWGDGVVKQFAFDMREAFPNATGFSDTNVKYMKRWYSFYNELLIKSQRPVDIFTNEEQPDALEKGQRPVGFLSMPEIFQNVPWGHHIDIICRSTTLDEALFYAKQVADFGWSRPLLNAKIDSQ
;
A
#
# COMPACT_ATOMS: atom_id res chain seq x y z
N MET A 1 -24.36 -5.95 52.59
CA MET A 1 -23.64 -4.95 51.80
C MET A 1 -22.15 -5.24 51.91
N THR A 2 -21.60 -5.94 50.93
CA THR A 2 -20.17 -6.35 50.91
C THR A 2 -19.37 -5.21 50.30
N THR A 3 -18.53 -4.60 51.11
CA THR A 3 -17.60 -3.53 50.68
C THR A 3 -16.62 -4.12 49.66
N PRO A 4 -16.38 -3.47 48.51
CA PRO A 4 -15.41 -3.99 47.56
C PRO A 4 -14.01 -3.92 48.19
N HIS A 5 -13.37 -5.09 48.24
CA HIS A 5 -12.00 -5.25 48.75
C HIS A 5 -11.04 -4.58 47.72
N PHE A 6 -10.63 -3.32 47.99
CA PHE A 6 -9.58 -2.68 47.25
C PHE A 6 -8.25 -3.37 47.57
N VAL A 7 -7.82 -4.27 46.68
CA VAL A 7 -6.48 -4.84 46.76
C VAL A 7 -5.46 -3.72 46.60
N LYS A 8 -4.55 -3.58 47.59
CA LYS A 8 -3.49 -2.56 47.52
C LYS A 8 -2.67 -2.75 46.25
N ARG A 9 -2.30 -1.64 45.58
CA ARG A 9 -1.53 -1.62 44.33
C ARG A 9 -0.26 -2.48 44.39
N GLU A 10 0.40 -2.51 45.56
CA GLU A 10 1.61 -3.30 45.80
C GLU A 10 1.36 -4.82 45.76
N ASN A 11 0.20 -5.30 46.20
CA ASN A 11 -0.16 -6.72 46.11
C ASN A 11 -0.52 -7.16 44.70
N MET A 12 -1.12 -6.28 43.88
CA MET A 12 -1.42 -6.58 42.47
C MET A 12 -0.14 -6.69 41.61
N ILE A 13 0.87 -5.87 41.89
CA ILE A 13 2.15 -5.89 41.14
C ILE A 13 2.94 -7.17 41.41
N ALA A 14 2.74 -7.80 42.57
CA ALA A 14 3.36 -9.06 42.93
C ALA A 14 2.53 -10.30 42.54
N ASP A 15 1.29 -10.11 42.06
CA ASP A 15 0.41 -11.19 41.65
C ASP A 15 0.78 -11.70 40.24
N THR A 16 1.16 -12.96 40.17
CA THR A 16 1.57 -13.61 38.91
C THR A 16 0.45 -13.63 37.88
N GLU A 17 -0.81 -13.82 38.31
CA GLU A 17 -1.97 -13.84 37.41
C GLU A 17 -2.19 -12.43 36.79
N TYR A 18 -2.08 -11.39 37.59
CA TYR A 18 -2.16 -10.01 37.11
C TYR A 18 -1.05 -9.68 36.12
N ILE A 19 0.17 -10.08 36.41
CA ILE A 19 1.32 -9.85 35.50
C ILE A 19 1.09 -10.56 34.16
N GLN A 20 0.66 -11.80 34.20
CA GLN A 20 0.36 -12.58 33.00
C GLN A 20 -0.78 -11.94 32.19
N TRP A 21 -1.90 -11.63 32.86
CA TRP A 21 -3.03 -10.95 32.23
C TRP A 21 -2.62 -9.61 31.58
N LEU A 22 -1.84 -8.80 32.29
CA LEU A 22 -1.35 -7.51 31.78
C LEU A 22 -0.44 -7.69 30.56
N SER A 23 0.41 -8.73 30.56
CA SER A 23 1.26 -9.09 29.42
C SER A 23 0.41 -9.43 28.20
N ASP A 24 -0.62 -10.24 28.38
CA ASP A 24 -1.55 -10.64 27.31
C ASP A 24 -2.36 -9.45 26.78
N VAL A 25 -2.79 -8.54 27.65
CA VAL A 25 -3.46 -7.29 27.23
C VAL A 25 -2.53 -6.43 26.38
N LYS A 26 -1.26 -6.24 26.83
CA LYS A 26 -0.26 -5.49 26.09
C LYS A 26 0.01 -6.11 24.70
N LYS A 27 0.08 -7.44 24.61
CA LYS A 27 0.26 -8.16 23.36
C LYS A 27 -0.93 -7.92 22.41
N ARG A 28 -2.17 -8.10 22.89
CA ARG A 28 -3.39 -7.84 22.12
C ARG A 28 -3.49 -6.41 21.63
N PHE A 29 -3.12 -5.44 22.46
CA PHE A 29 -3.11 -4.02 22.11
C PHE A 29 -2.12 -3.74 20.97
N ARG A 30 -0.86 -4.22 21.07
CA ARG A 30 0.13 -4.09 19.99
C ARG A 30 -0.34 -4.71 18.68
N GLN A 31 -0.91 -5.91 18.74
CA GLN A 31 -1.47 -6.58 17.57
C GLN A 31 -2.62 -5.79 16.94
N SER A 32 -3.50 -5.21 17.78
CA SER A 32 -4.60 -4.38 17.30
C SER A 32 -4.09 -3.11 16.62
N GLN A 33 -3.09 -2.43 17.20
CA GLN A 33 -2.45 -1.28 16.57
C GLN A 33 -1.79 -1.65 15.23
N GLY A 34 -1.06 -2.78 15.18
CA GLY A 34 -0.44 -3.27 13.95
C GLY A 34 -1.47 -3.50 12.84
N ARG A 35 -2.57 -4.20 13.15
CA ARG A 35 -3.65 -4.41 12.16
C ARG A 35 -4.28 -3.10 11.68
N ALA A 36 -4.48 -2.13 12.58
CA ALA A 36 -5.03 -0.83 12.21
C ALA A 36 -4.09 -0.08 11.25
N LEU A 37 -2.78 -0.09 11.51
CA LEU A 37 -1.78 0.55 10.64
C LEU A 37 -1.74 -0.09 9.25
N VAL A 38 -1.77 -1.43 9.16
CA VAL A 38 -1.82 -2.13 7.87
C VAL A 38 -3.08 -1.74 7.08
N LYS A 39 -4.24 -1.68 7.76
CA LYS A 39 -5.48 -1.30 7.11
C LYS A 39 -5.47 0.16 6.60
N VAL A 40 -4.96 1.09 7.41
CA VAL A 40 -4.79 2.49 6.99
C VAL A 40 -3.84 2.60 5.80
N ASN A 41 -2.73 1.85 5.81
CA ASN A 41 -1.79 1.82 4.67
C ASN A 41 -2.47 1.28 3.41
N ALA A 42 -3.24 0.20 3.51
CA ALA A 42 -3.95 -0.38 2.38
C ALA A 42 -4.93 0.61 1.73
N GLU A 43 -5.76 1.27 2.53
CA GLU A 43 -6.73 2.28 2.05
C GLU A 43 -6.02 3.47 1.37
N MET A 44 -4.90 3.93 1.95
CA MET A 44 -4.10 5.01 1.36
C MET A 44 -3.50 4.58 0.01
N LEU A 45 -2.99 3.35 -0.08
CA LEU A 45 -2.40 2.82 -1.32
C LEU A 45 -3.46 2.63 -2.40
N GLU A 46 -4.65 2.12 -2.06
CA GLU A 46 -5.78 2.00 -2.97
C GLU A 46 -6.16 3.36 -3.56
N PHE A 47 -6.21 4.38 -2.71
CA PHE A 47 -6.47 5.75 -3.13
C PHE A 47 -5.36 6.28 -4.06
N TYR A 48 -4.08 6.06 -3.75
CA TYR A 48 -2.96 6.48 -4.61
C TYR A 48 -2.98 5.75 -5.96
N TRP A 49 -3.34 4.46 -5.95
CA TRP A 49 -3.51 3.69 -7.18
C TRP A 49 -4.61 4.27 -8.05
N SER A 50 -5.77 4.61 -7.46
CA SER A 50 -6.88 5.22 -8.18
C SER A 50 -6.51 6.55 -8.84
N ILE A 51 -5.78 7.42 -8.13
CA ILE A 51 -5.26 8.68 -8.70
C ILE A 51 -4.31 8.39 -9.87
N GLY A 52 -3.36 7.48 -9.68
CA GLY A 52 -2.41 7.10 -10.73
C GLY A 52 -3.11 6.57 -11.96
N ARG A 53 -4.09 5.68 -11.77
CA ARG A 53 -4.95 5.15 -12.84
C ARG A 53 -5.68 6.25 -13.58
N ASP A 54 -6.35 7.14 -12.87
CA ASP A 54 -7.17 8.18 -13.48
C ASP A 54 -6.32 9.16 -14.29
N LEU A 55 -5.14 9.55 -13.79
CA LEU A 55 -4.20 10.39 -14.53
C LEU A 55 -3.73 9.75 -15.85
N VAL A 56 -3.55 8.44 -15.87
CA VAL A 56 -3.13 7.69 -17.06
C VAL A 56 -4.30 7.45 -18.01
N MET A 57 -5.43 6.94 -17.50
CA MET A 57 -6.58 6.56 -18.31
C MET A 57 -7.27 7.77 -18.96
N LEU A 58 -7.34 8.89 -18.24
CA LEU A 58 -7.89 10.14 -18.76
C LEU A 58 -6.92 10.88 -19.69
N LYS A 59 -5.68 10.39 -19.83
CA LYS A 59 -4.60 11.08 -20.55
C LYS A 59 -4.48 12.55 -20.09
N ALA A 60 -4.39 12.72 -18.76
CA ALA A 60 -4.60 14.01 -18.09
C ALA A 60 -3.77 15.16 -18.67
N GLU A 61 -2.48 14.93 -18.96
CA GLU A 61 -1.60 15.94 -19.55
C GLU A 61 -2.00 16.29 -20.99
N ALA A 62 -2.40 15.30 -21.79
CA ALA A 62 -2.87 15.56 -23.16
C ALA A 62 -4.19 16.34 -23.19
N ARG A 63 -5.03 16.10 -22.18
CA ARG A 63 -6.38 16.70 -22.09
C ARG A 63 -6.37 18.08 -21.45
N TRP A 64 -5.57 18.29 -20.41
CA TRP A 64 -5.58 19.49 -19.57
C TRP A 64 -4.23 20.23 -19.50
N GLY A 65 -3.22 19.76 -20.23
CA GLY A 65 -1.88 20.34 -20.33
C GLY A 65 -0.90 19.78 -19.30
N ASP A 66 0.39 20.05 -19.53
CA ASP A 66 1.51 19.49 -18.74
C ASP A 66 1.49 19.95 -17.27
N GLY A 67 0.80 21.04 -16.96
CA GLY A 67 0.64 21.56 -15.59
C GLY A 67 -0.39 20.82 -14.72
N VAL A 68 -1.21 19.93 -15.27
CA VAL A 68 -2.37 19.34 -14.58
C VAL A 68 -1.98 18.61 -13.29
N VAL A 69 -0.87 17.88 -13.28
CA VAL A 69 -0.41 17.14 -12.08
C VAL A 69 -0.06 18.12 -10.95
N LYS A 70 0.60 19.23 -11.29
CA LYS A 70 0.94 20.27 -10.33
C LYS A 70 -0.31 20.99 -9.81
N GLN A 71 -1.25 21.30 -10.70
CA GLN A 71 -2.51 21.94 -10.35
C GLN A 71 -3.34 21.02 -9.44
N PHE A 72 -3.51 19.76 -9.79
CA PHE A 72 -4.17 18.76 -8.95
C PHE A 72 -3.56 18.67 -7.54
N ALA A 73 -2.21 18.61 -7.48
CA ALA A 73 -1.51 18.57 -6.19
C ALA A 73 -1.75 19.84 -5.36
N PHE A 74 -1.83 21.01 -6.00
CA PHE A 74 -2.17 22.28 -5.35
C PHE A 74 -3.59 22.27 -4.82
N ASP A 75 -4.58 21.92 -5.65
CA ASP A 75 -6.01 21.91 -5.30
C ASP A 75 -6.30 20.94 -4.14
N MET A 76 -5.63 19.78 -4.14
CA MET A 76 -5.76 18.81 -3.05
C MET A 76 -5.21 19.34 -1.72
N ARG A 77 -4.09 20.06 -1.74
CA ARG A 77 -3.53 20.70 -0.52
C ARG A 77 -4.39 21.85 -0.02
N GLU A 78 -5.01 22.60 -0.93
CA GLU A 78 -5.96 23.66 -0.54
C GLU A 78 -7.23 23.08 0.10
N ALA A 79 -7.80 22.06 -0.54
CA ALA A 79 -9.02 21.43 -0.05
C ALA A 79 -8.81 20.65 1.26
N PHE A 80 -7.62 20.09 1.45
CA PHE A 80 -7.27 19.21 2.59
C PHE A 80 -5.94 19.61 3.23
N PRO A 81 -5.84 20.77 3.91
CA PRO A 81 -4.57 21.32 4.40
C PRO A 81 -3.86 20.43 5.44
N ASN A 82 -4.61 19.58 6.14
CA ASN A 82 -4.06 18.63 7.12
C ASN A 82 -3.68 17.28 6.52
N ALA A 83 -4.01 17.02 5.26
CA ALA A 83 -3.66 15.77 4.60
C ALA A 83 -2.22 15.82 4.09
N THR A 84 -1.50 14.74 4.30
CA THR A 84 -0.16 14.55 3.75
C THR A 84 -0.21 13.73 2.46
N GLY A 85 0.82 13.80 1.64
CA GLY A 85 0.91 12.93 0.46
C GLY A 85 0.57 13.61 -0.88
N PHE A 86 0.13 14.87 -0.90
CA PHE A 86 -0.21 15.61 -2.13
C PHE A 86 0.86 16.61 -2.57
N SER A 87 2.15 16.27 -2.40
CA SER A 87 3.20 17.00 -3.09
C SER A 87 3.21 16.66 -4.58
N ASP A 88 3.64 17.59 -5.42
CA ASP A 88 3.78 17.39 -6.87
C ASP A 88 4.58 16.13 -7.19
N THR A 89 5.67 15.92 -6.44
CA THR A 89 6.53 14.75 -6.59
C THR A 89 5.78 13.46 -6.24
N ASN A 90 5.00 13.47 -5.17
CA ASN A 90 4.27 12.27 -4.74
C ASN A 90 3.15 11.91 -5.73
N VAL A 91 2.42 12.89 -6.26
CA VAL A 91 1.41 12.66 -7.31
C VAL A 91 2.04 12.10 -8.59
N LYS A 92 3.24 12.57 -8.96
CA LYS A 92 4.01 11.99 -10.06
C LYS A 92 4.39 10.53 -9.78
N TYR A 93 4.73 10.18 -8.55
CA TYR A 93 4.99 8.79 -8.17
C TYR A 93 3.73 7.92 -8.20
N MET A 94 2.57 8.42 -7.83
CA MET A 94 1.30 7.69 -7.95
C MET A 94 1.03 7.34 -9.43
N LYS A 95 1.16 8.31 -10.33
CA LYS A 95 1.04 8.08 -11.78
C LYS A 95 2.07 7.08 -12.29
N ARG A 96 3.37 7.26 -11.92
CA ARG A 96 4.45 6.37 -12.32
C ARG A 96 4.23 4.94 -11.81
N TRP A 97 3.75 4.77 -10.58
CA TRP A 97 3.47 3.48 -9.96
C TRP A 97 2.42 2.69 -10.75
N TYR A 98 1.28 3.31 -11.04
CA TYR A 98 0.28 2.70 -11.89
C TYR A 98 0.82 2.40 -13.30
N SER A 99 1.45 3.36 -13.96
CA SER A 99 2.02 3.19 -15.32
C SER A 99 3.01 2.05 -15.39
N PHE A 100 3.93 1.95 -14.42
CA PHE A 100 4.97 0.94 -14.36
C PHE A 100 4.38 -0.48 -14.40
N TYR A 101 3.45 -0.78 -13.51
CA TYR A 101 2.83 -2.10 -13.47
C TYR A 101 1.90 -2.35 -14.68
N ASN A 102 1.15 -1.35 -15.09
CA ASN A 102 0.26 -1.45 -16.24
C ASN A 102 1.04 -1.71 -17.55
N GLU A 103 2.13 -1.00 -17.80
CA GLU A 103 2.97 -1.21 -18.97
C GLU A 103 3.66 -2.57 -18.98
N LEU A 104 4.21 -2.99 -17.86
CA LEU A 104 4.86 -4.28 -17.74
C LEU A 104 3.89 -5.45 -17.88
N LEU A 105 2.66 -5.30 -17.38
CA LEU A 105 1.61 -6.29 -17.56
C LEU A 105 1.23 -6.44 -19.04
N ILE A 106 0.98 -5.32 -19.72
CA ILE A 106 0.68 -5.32 -21.15
C ILE A 106 1.81 -5.97 -21.97
N LYS A 107 3.07 -5.69 -21.64
CA LYS A 107 4.24 -6.26 -22.31
C LYS A 107 4.43 -7.76 -22.04
N SER A 108 4.11 -8.20 -20.81
CA SER A 108 4.27 -9.61 -20.41
C SER A 108 3.26 -10.56 -21.05
N GLN A 109 2.17 -10.04 -21.65
CA GLN A 109 1.04 -10.82 -22.19
C GLN A 109 0.45 -11.82 -21.16
N ARG A 110 0.69 -11.60 -19.87
CA ARG A 110 0.15 -12.46 -18.80
C ARG A 110 -1.32 -12.15 -18.57
N PRO A 111 -2.15 -13.18 -18.35
CA PRO A 111 -3.53 -12.97 -17.90
C PRO A 111 -3.57 -12.17 -16.60
N VAL A 112 -4.60 -11.33 -16.43
CA VAL A 112 -4.80 -10.49 -15.21
C VAL A 112 -5.02 -11.36 -13.97
N ASP A 113 -5.35 -12.64 -14.15
CA ASP A 113 -5.70 -13.61 -13.10
C ASP A 113 -4.60 -13.87 -12.04
N ILE A 114 -3.34 -13.46 -12.31
CA ILE A 114 -2.25 -13.62 -11.36
C ILE A 114 -2.44 -12.70 -10.12
N PHE A 115 -3.33 -11.70 -10.21
CA PHE A 115 -3.43 -10.61 -9.24
C PHE A 115 -4.81 -10.40 -8.63
N THR A 116 -5.81 -11.16 -9.07
CA THR A 116 -7.18 -11.07 -8.55
C THR A 116 -7.68 -12.46 -8.16
N ASN A 117 -8.15 -12.62 -6.93
CA ASN A 117 -8.90 -13.81 -6.50
C ASN A 117 -10.38 -13.74 -6.92
N GLU A 118 -10.76 -12.76 -7.74
CA GLU A 118 -12.14 -12.63 -8.19
C GLU A 118 -12.37 -13.52 -9.43
N GLU A 119 -13.36 -14.40 -9.35
CA GLU A 119 -13.90 -15.13 -10.50
C GLU A 119 -14.33 -14.12 -11.57
N GLN A 120 -13.68 -14.16 -12.72
CA GLN A 120 -14.02 -13.28 -13.84
C GLN A 120 -15.46 -13.56 -14.29
N PRO A 121 -16.29 -12.54 -14.54
CA PRO A 121 -17.49 -12.74 -15.31
C PRO A 121 -17.12 -13.14 -16.74
N ASP A 122 -17.75 -14.18 -17.23
CA ASP A 122 -17.58 -14.93 -18.47
C ASP A 122 -17.91 -14.10 -19.75
N ALA A 123 -17.26 -12.95 -19.97
CA ALA A 123 -17.49 -12.09 -21.12
C ALA A 123 -16.26 -11.27 -21.54
N LEU A 124 -15.19 -11.94 -21.94
CA LEU A 124 -14.19 -11.30 -22.79
C LEU A 124 -14.39 -11.76 -24.23
N GLU A 125 -15.06 -10.91 -25.02
CA GLU A 125 -15.09 -11.07 -26.48
C GLU A 125 -13.64 -11.13 -27.00
N LYS A 126 -13.37 -12.16 -27.83
CA LYS A 126 -12.06 -12.37 -28.46
C LYS A 126 -11.65 -11.11 -29.24
N GLY A 127 -10.70 -10.35 -28.70
CA GLY A 127 -10.11 -9.19 -29.38
C GLY A 127 -9.88 -7.94 -28.53
N GLN A 128 -10.40 -7.86 -27.32
CA GLN A 128 -10.10 -6.73 -26.42
C GLN A 128 -8.77 -6.96 -25.69
N ARG A 129 -7.82 -6.04 -25.89
CA ARG A 129 -6.58 -6.00 -25.10
C ARG A 129 -6.94 -5.79 -23.63
N PRO A 130 -6.26 -6.48 -22.68
CA PRO A 130 -6.51 -6.24 -21.27
C PRO A 130 -6.32 -4.76 -20.96
N VAL A 131 -7.35 -4.12 -20.41
CA VAL A 131 -7.37 -2.68 -20.10
C VAL A 131 -6.72 -2.45 -18.74
N GLY A 132 -5.47 -2.93 -18.56
CA GLY A 132 -4.68 -2.65 -17.35
C GLY A 132 -5.34 -3.11 -16.03
N PHE A 133 -4.64 -2.92 -14.93
CA PHE A 133 -5.19 -3.17 -13.60
C PHE A 133 -6.25 -2.13 -13.24
N LEU A 134 -7.51 -2.53 -13.15
CA LEU A 134 -8.57 -1.65 -12.64
C LEU A 134 -8.48 -1.50 -11.12
N SER A 135 -8.15 -2.57 -10.40
CA SER A 135 -7.91 -2.59 -8.95
C SER A 135 -6.43 -2.75 -8.62
N MET A 136 -6.05 -2.31 -7.43
CA MET A 136 -4.69 -2.50 -6.92
C MET A 136 -4.48 -3.98 -6.53
N PRO A 137 -3.35 -4.61 -6.92
CA PRO A 137 -3.03 -5.98 -6.50
C PRO A 137 -2.98 -6.13 -4.97
N GLU A 138 -3.61 -7.16 -4.41
CA GLU A 138 -3.70 -7.38 -2.96
C GLU A 138 -2.33 -7.43 -2.26
N ILE A 139 -1.32 -8.00 -2.93
CA ILE A 139 0.05 -8.08 -2.40
C ILE A 139 0.62 -6.70 -2.04
N PHE A 140 0.16 -5.62 -2.70
CA PHE A 140 0.66 -4.28 -2.46
C PHE A 140 0.17 -3.68 -1.14
N GLN A 141 -0.95 -4.15 -0.59
CA GLN A 141 -1.55 -3.63 0.64
C GLN A 141 -0.62 -3.71 1.85
N ASN A 142 0.26 -4.72 1.88
CA ASN A 142 1.23 -4.95 2.96
C ASN A 142 2.60 -4.31 2.70
N VAL A 143 2.77 -3.60 1.59
CA VAL A 143 4.02 -2.93 1.22
C VAL A 143 3.89 -1.44 1.51
N PRO A 144 4.73 -0.82 2.36
CA PRO A 144 4.64 0.61 2.62
C PRO A 144 4.96 1.44 1.37
N TRP A 145 4.31 2.61 1.24
CA TRP A 145 4.43 3.49 0.07
C TRP A 145 5.88 3.79 -0.35
N GLY A 146 6.75 4.09 0.62
CA GLY A 146 8.16 4.37 0.32
C GLY A 146 8.91 3.20 -0.33
N HIS A 147 8.52 1.94 -0.02
CA HIS A 147 9.08 0.76 -0.67
C HIS A 147 8.59 0.64 -2.12
N HIS A 148 7.30 0.92 -2.38
CA HIS A 148 6.80 0.96 -3.75
C HIS A 148 7.56 1.94 -4.62
N ILE A 149 7.88 3.14 -4.11
CA ILE A 149 8.69 4.13 -4.83
C ILE A 149 10.08 3.56 -5.16
N ASP A 150 10.76 2.95 -4.18
CA ASP A 150 12.09 2.38 -4.39
C ASP A 150 12.05 1.25 -5.43
N ILE A 151 11.06 0.36 -5.33
CA ILE A 151 10.87 -0.75 -6.29
C ILE A 151 10.69 -0.24 -7.71
N ILE A 152 9.71 0.66 -7.96
CA ILE A 152 9.43 1.15 -9.33
C ILE A 152 10.53 2.05 -9.90
N CYS A 153 11.40 2.58 -9.06
CA CYS A 153 12.53 3.38 -9.52
C CYS A 153 13.73 2.53 -9.95
N ARG A 154 13.83 1.30 -9.48
CA ARG A 154 15.02 0.46 -9.61
C ARG A 154 14.77 -0.86 -10.34
N SER A 155 13.56 -1.42 -10.26
CA SER A 155 13.23 -2.62 -11.01
C SER A 155 12.97 -2.31 -12.48
N THR A 156 13.39 -3.22 -13.34
CA THR A 156 13.24 -3.12 -14.79
C THR A 156 12.20 -4.09 -15.35
N THR A 157 11.88 -5.15 -14.61
CA THR A 157 10.93 -6.18 -15.00
C THR A 157 9.80 -6.33 -13.99
N LEU A 158 8.67 -6.88 -14.46
CA LEU A 158 7.53 -7.18 -13.60
C LEU A 158 7.90 -8.21 -12.52
N ASP A 159 8.62 -9.27 -12.91
CA ASP A 159 8.98 -10.36 -12.00
C ASP A 159 9.89 -9.86 -10.87
N GLU A 160 10.85 -9.02 -11.21
CA GLU A 160 11.74 -8.38 -10.24
C GLU A 160 10.95 -7.49 -9.25
N ALA A 161 10.07 -6.62 -9.77
CA ALA A 161 9.26 -5.74 -8.95
C ALA A 161 8.32 -6.51 -8.01
N LEU A 162 7.67 -7.58 -8.53
CA LEU A 162 6.80 -8.45 -7.73
C LEU A 162 7.57 -9.25 -6.71
N PHE A 163 8.78 -9.74 -7.06
CA PHE A 163 9.66 -10.42 -6.12
C PHE A 163 9.97 -9.52 -4.92
N TYR A 164 10.42 -8.28 -5.15
CA TYR A 164 10.72 -7.36 -4.06
C TYR A 164 9.49 -6.97 -3.25
N ALA A 165 8.35 -6.71 -3.91
CA ALA A 165 7.11 -6.43 -3.22
C ALA A 165 6.71 -7.59 -2.29
N LYS A 166 6.85 -8.84 -2.77
CA LYS A 166 6.59 -10.04 -1.98
C LYS A 166 7.56 -10.18 -0.81
N GLN A 167 8.85 -9.94 -1.00
CA GLN A 167 9.84 -10.00 0.08
C GLN A 167 9.54 -8.97 1.18
N VAL A 168 9.13 -7.76 0.81
CA VAL A 168 8.70 -6.73 1.77
C VAL A 168 7.44 -7.15 2.51
N ALA A 169 6.42 -7.66 1.79
CA ALA A 169 5.14 -8.06 2.37
C ALA A 169 5.28 -9.25 3.34
N ASP A 170 6.03 -10.29 2.95
CA ASP A 170 6.15 -11.56 3.69
C ASP A 170 7.16 -11.46 4.85
N PHE A 171 8.27 -10.75 4.66
CA PHE A 171 9.39 -10.72 5.61
C PHE A 171 9.58 -9.36 6.30
N GLY A 172 8.79 -8.36 5.96
CA GLY A 172 8.87 -7.04 6.59
C GLY A 172 10.20 -6.33 6.35
N TRP A 173 10.80 -6.46 5.15
CA TRP A 173 12.06 -5.79 4.85
C TRP A 173 11.97 -4.28 5.04
N SER A 174 12.91 -3.72 5.80
CA SER A 174 13.05 -2.26 5.91
C SER A 174 13.55 -1.65 4.59
N ARG A 175 13.31 -0.35 4.36
CA ARG A 175 13.82 0.33 3.16
C ARG A 175 15.33 0.19 2.97
N PRO A 176 16.19 0.35 4.01
CA PRO A 176 17.64 0.11 3.85
C PRO A 176 17.96 -1.31 3.41
N LEU A 177 17.27 -2.31 3.96
CA LEU A 177 17.49 -3.71 3.57
C LEU A 177 17.04 -3.96 2.13
N LEU A 178 15.84 -3.49 1.73
CA LEU A 178 15.36 -3.57 0.36
C LEU A 178 16.37 -2.95 -0.61
N ASN A 179 16.82 -1.72 -0.32
CA ASN A 179 17.78 -1.02 -1.16
C ASN A 179 19.12 -1.78 -1.29
N ALA A 180 19.65 -2.30 -0.18
CA ALA A 180 20.87 -3.12 -0.21
C ALA A 180 20.70 -4.41 -1.05
N LYS A 181 19.51 -5.03 -1.01
CA LYS A 181 19.21 -6.22 -1.82
C LYS A 181 19.08 -5.90 -3.30
N ILE A 182 18.49 -4.78 -3.66
CA ILE A 182 18.42 -4.31 -5.06
C ILE A 182 19.83 -3.99 -5.58
N ASP A 183 20.66 -3.31 -4.77
CA ASP A 183 22.03 -2.92 -5.15
C ASP A 183 23.00 -4.10 -5.28
N SER A 184 22.66 -5.28 -4.74
CA SER A 184 23.51 -6.47 -4.75
C SER A 184 23.31 -7.38 -5.98
N GLN A 185 22.41 -7.01 -6.89
CA GLN A 185 22.19 -7.70 -8.17
C GLN A 185 22.92 -6.99 -9.31
#